data_e943cb14c4c647e4971d459db5774d7d
#
_entry.id   e943cb14c4c647e4971d459db5774d7d
#
_cell.length_a   1.000
_cell.length_b   1.000
_cell.length_c   1.000
_cell.angle_alpha   90.00
_cell.angle_beta   90.00
_cell.angle_gamma   90.00
#
_symmetry.space_group_name_H-M   'P 1'
#
loop_
_entity.id
_entity.type
_entity.pdbx_description
1 polymer ?
#
loop_
_entity_poly.entity_id
_entity_poly.type
_entity_poly.pdbx_seq_one_letter_code
_entity_poly.pdbx_strand_id
1 'polypeptide(L)'
;AGRGSVYNSDEVQEMDASIMDGKNRLTGAVASVSTVKNPIKLARKVAEETKHVLLVGEGAERFAKDIGVDIVKRNYFYHEERLKRLHNSKRKTSKLNEDSDKIGTVGAVALDKNGNISAATSTGGMTNKMPGRVGDSPIVGSGTWAQNGVCGVSSTGHGEFFIKYQV
;
A
#
# COMPACT_ATOMS: atom_id res chain seq x y z
N ALA A 1 -5.96 1.35 1.84
CA ALA A 1 -5.76 2.73 1.38
C ALA A 1 -6.96 3.22 0.57
N GLY A 2 -6.89 4.43 0.07
CA GLY A 2 -7.99 5.15 -0.54
C GLY A 2 -8.34 6.38 0.30
N ARG A 3 -9.63 6.71 0.44
CA ARG A 3 -10.05 7.82 1.30
C ARG A 3 -9.60 7.62 2.73
N GLY A 4 -9.00 8.65 3.32
CA GLY A 4 -8.38 8.58 4.65
C GLY A 4 -6.92 8.14 4.66
N SER A 5 -6.29 7.96 3.50
CA SER A 5 -4.84 7.79 3.40
C SER A 5 -4.10 8.98 4.01
N VAL A 6 -2.93 8.72 4.57
CA VAL A 6 -2.08 9.77 5.15
C VAL A 6 -1.40 10.60 4.07
N TYR A 7 -0.94 11.79 4.45
CA TYR A 7 -0.20 12.70 3.59
C TYR A 7 1.32 12.54 3.77
N ASN A 8 2.05 12.64 2.68
CA ASN A 8 3.49 12.83 2.69
C ASN A 8 3.87 14.27 3.08
N SER A 9 5.17 14.60 3.13
CA SER A 9 5.65 15.95 3.48
C SER A 9 5.21 17.06 2.52
N ASP A 10 4.85 16.72 1.30
CA ASP A 10 4.39 17.66 0.26
C ASP A 10 2.86 17.74 0.16
N GLU A 11 2.15 17.25 1.19
CA GLU A 11 0.68 17.25 1.24
C GLU A 11 0.03 16.43 0.13
N VAL A 12 0.74 15.40 -0.37
CA VAL A 12 0.23 14.45 -1.35
C VAL A 12 -0.05 13.11 -0.68
N GLN A 13 -1.13 12.45 -1.07
CA GLN A 13 -1.46 11.10 -0.62
C GLN A 13 -0.94 10.11 -1.66
N GLU A 14 0.18 9.46 -1.34
CA GLU A 14 0.75 8.37 -2.12
C GLU A 14 0.40 7.04 -1.47
N MET A 15 -0.18 6.14 -2.24
CA MET A 15 -0.74 4.89 -1.76
C MET A 15 -0.02 3.70 -2.37
N ASP A 16 0.05 2.63 -1.59
CA ASP A 16 0.69 1.37 -1.95
C ASP A 16 -0.30 0.22 -1.74
N ALA A 17 -0.17 -0.86 -2.51
CA ALA A 17 -0.94 -2.07 -2.32
C ALA A 17 -0.25 -3.28 -2.95
N SER A 18 -0.50 -4.46 -2.39
CA SER A 18 -0.10 -5.73 -2.99
C SER A 18 -1.14 -6.81 -2.75
N ILE A 19 -1.12 -7.82 -3.62
CA ILE A 19 -1.91 -9.03 -3.50
C ILE A 19 -1.07 -10.23 -3.92
N MET A 20 -1.26 -11.35 -3.25
CA MET A 20 -0.63 -12.62 -3.60
C MET A 20 -1.62 -13.77 -3.49
N ASP A 21 -1.64 -14.63 -4.51
CA ASP A 21 -2.33 -15.91 -4.51
C ASP A 21 -1.32 -17.01 -4.16
N GLY A 22 -1.59 -17.74 -3.09
CA GLY A 22 -0.72 -18.80 -2.58
C GLY A 22 -0.72 -20.09 -3.41
N LYS A 23 -1.68 -20.25 -4.33
CA LYS A 23 -1.78 -21.46 -5.16
C LYS A 23 -0.68 -21.53 -6.22
N ASN A 24 -0.46 -20.44 -6.92
CA ASN A 24 0.47 -20.36 -8.05
C ASN A 24 1.48 -19.23 -7.90
N ARG A 25 1.49 -18.57 -6.75
CA ARG A 25 2.30 -17.37 -6.46
C ARG A 25 2.03 -16.19 -7.39
N LEU A 26 0.83 -16.14 -7.97
CA LEU A 26 0.41 -14.98 -8.75
C LEU A 26 0.43 -13.75 -7.85
N THR A 27 1.23 -12.77 -8.22
CA THR A 27 1.54 -11.63 -7.38
C THR A 27 1.47 -10.33 -8.17
N GLY A 28 0.88 -9.31 -7.59
CA GLY A 28 0.88 -7.97 -8.15
C GLY A 28 0.91 -6.91 -7.08
N ALA A 29 1.59 -5.83 -7.38
CA ALA A 29 1.75 -4.71 -6.46
C ALA A 29 1.79 -3.38 -7.19
N VAL A 30 1.42 -2.32 -6.47
CA VAL A 30 1.58 -0.94 -6.91
C VAL A 30 2.08 -0.08 -5.75
N ALA A 31 2.92 0.89 -6.06
CA ALA A 31 3.44 1.82 -5.07
C ALA A 31 3.40 3.27 -5.56
N SER A 32 3.31 4.22 -4.62
CA SER A 32 3.31 5.66 -4.86
C SER A 32 2.26 6.14 -5.87
N VAL A 33 1.08 5.50 -5.88
CA VAL A 33 -0.04 5.95 -6.73
C VAL A 33 -0.89 6.99 -5.98
N SER A 34 -1.28 8.07 -6.67
CA SER A 34 -1.98 9.21 -6.07
C SER A 34 -3.34 9.52 -6.69
N THR A 35 -3.68 8.89 -7.82
CA THR A 35 -4.93 9.11 -8.55
C THR A 35 -5.77 7.84 -8.73
N VAL A 36 -5.24 6.68 -8.41
CA VAL A 36 -5.95 5.40 -8.50
C VAL A 36 -6.93 5.27 -7.35
N LYS A 37 -8.23 5.20 -7.65
CA LYS A 37 -9.31 5.16 -6.64
C LYS A 37 -9.16 4.00 -5.65
N ASN A 38 -8.78 2.83 -6.15
CA ASN A 38 -8.60 1.60 -5.37
C ASN A 38 -7.27 0.92 -5.73
N PRO A 39 -6.14 1.26 -5.07
CA PRO A 39 -4.83 0.69 -5.38
C PRO A 39 -4.80 -0.84 -5.40
N ILE A 40 -5.55 -1.50 -4.51
CA ILE A 40 -5.59 -2.97 -4.46
C ILE A 40 -6.21 -3.60 -5.73
N LYS A 41 -7.18 -2.93 -6.37
CA LYS A 41 -7.72 -3.39 -7.65
C LYS A 41 -6.67 -3.31 -8.74
N LEU A 42 -5.86 -2.24 -8.75
CA LEU A 42 -4.77 -2.10 -9.71
C LEU A 42 -3.67 -3.14 -9.45
N ALA A 43 -3.29 -3.39 -8.19
CA ALA A 43 -2.33 -4.43 -7.83
C ALA A 43 -2.78 -5.81 -8.37
N ARG A 44 -4.07 -6.14 -8.24
CA ARG A 44 -4.64 -7.35 -8.82
C ARG A 44 -4.51 -7.37 -10.35
N LYS A 45 -4.76 -6.27 -11.03
CA LYS A 45 -4.62 -6.15 -12.48
C LYS A 45 -3.17 -6.29 -12.94
N VAL A 46 -2.21 -5.78 -12.17
CA VAL A 46 -0.78 -6.02 -12.43
C VAL A 46 -0.49 -7.52 -12.42
N ALA A 47 -1.00 -8.26 -11.43
CA ALA A 47 -0.83 -9.71 -11.34
C ALA A 47 -1.47 -10.47 -12.50
N GLU A 48 -2.70 -10.09 -12.91
CA GLU A 48 -3.51 -10.84 -13.87
C GLU A 48 -3.16 -10.50 -15.33
N GLU A 49 -2.76 -9.26 -15.62
CA GLU A 49 -2.68 -8.74 -16.99
C GLU A 49 -1.26 -8.36 -17.42
N THR A 50 -0.25 -8.57 -16.57
CA THR A 50 1.15 -8.27 -16.92
C THR A 50 2.10 -9.40 -16.52
N LYS A 51 3.35 -9.30 -16.99
CA LYS A 51 4.46 -10.16 -16.55
C LYS A 51 5.22 -9.58 -15.36
N HIS A 52 4.81 -8.39 -14.91
CA HIS A 52 5.48 -7.66 -13.84
C HIS A 52 4.83 -7.94 -12.49
N VAL A 53 5.62 -7.84 -11.44
CA VAL A 53 5.13 -7.97 -10.05
C VAL A 53 4.77 -6.61 -9.46
N LEU A 54 5.51 -5.56 -9.79
CA LEU A 54 5.36 -4.23 -9.18
C LEU A 54 5.44 -3.13 -10.23
N LEU A 55 4.45 -2.25 -10.23
CA LEU A 55 4.47 -0.99 -10.97
C LEU A 55 4.41 0.19 -9.99
N VAL A 56 5.08 1.32 -10.32
CA VAL A 56 5.17 2.45 -9.41
C VAL A 56 4.80 3.78 -10.08
N GLY A 57 4.26 4.70 -9.28
CA GLY A 57 4.00 6.10 -9.63
C GLY A 57 3.25 6.27 -10.95
N GLU A 58 3.74 7.19 -11.79
CA GLU A 58 3.09 7.53 -13.06
C GLU A 58 2.97 6.35 -14.03
N GLY A 59 3.93 5.41 -14.00
CA GLY A 59 3.86 4.19 -14.81
C GLY A 59 2.67 3.31 -14.43
N ALA A 60 2.44 3.13 -13.13
CA ALA A 60 1.28 2.41 -12.62
C ALA A 60 -0.04 3.13 -12.93
N GLU A 61 -0.08 4.46 -12.82
CA GLU A 61 -1.26 5.26 -13.13
C GLU A 61 -1.60 5.27 -14.62
N ARG A 62 -0.58 5.25 -15.50
CA ARG A 62 -0.75 5.08 -16.93
C ARG A 62 -1.37 3.74 -17.25
N PHE A 63 -0.79 2.66 -16.74
CA PHE A 63 -1.34 1.32 -16.89
C PHE A 63 -2.80 1.25 -16.40
N ALA A 64 -3.12 1.86 -15.25
CA ALA A 64 -4.49 1.91 -14.75
C ALA A 64 -5.47 2.56 -15.74
N LYS A 65 -5.07 3.64 -16.39
CA LYS A 65 -5.88 4.31 -17.43
C LYS A 65 -6.08 3.41 -18.66
N ASP A 66 -5.01 2.77 -19.11
CA ASP A 66 -5.02 1.95 -20.32
C ASP A 66 -5.96 0.73 -20.17
N ILE A 67 -6.09 0.18 -18.98
CA ILE A 67 -6.95 -0.98 -18.68
C ILE A 67 -8.30 -0.61 -18.04
N GLY A 68 -8.65 0.69 -17.95
CA GLY A 68 -9.95 1.15 -17.46
C GLY A 68 -10.16 1.02 -15.95
N VAL A 69 -9.11 1.03 -15.15
CA VAL A 69 -9.23 1.13 -13.67
C VAL A 69 -9.59 2.57 -13.29
N ASP A 70 -10.50 2.71 -12.33
CA ASP A 70 -11.02 4.01 -11.88
C ASP A 70 -9.91 4.97 -11.44
N ILE A 71 -9.72 6.05 -12.20
CA ILE A 71 -8.86 7.18 -11.88
C ILE A 71 -9.70 8.32 -11.34
N VAL A 72 -9.23 8.97 -10.29
CA VAL A 72 -9.90 10.10 -9.64
C VAL A 72 -8.93 11.27 -9.48
N LYS A 73 -9.45 12.47 -9.31
CA LYS A 73 -8.64 13.64 -8.94
C LYS A 73 -8.12 13.46 -7.51
N ARG A 74 -6.94 13.98 -7.20
CA ARG A 74 -6.32 13.88 -5.86
C ARG A 74 -7.23 14.36 -4.73
N ASN A 75 -8.06 15.39 -4.96
CA ASN A 75 -9.01 15.89 -3.97
C ASN A 75 -10.08 14.85 -3.55
N TYR A 76 -10.29 13.79 -4.30
CA TYR A 76 -11.15 12.67 -3.89
C TYR A 76 -10.67 12.02 -2.58
N PHE A 77 -9.37 12.02 -2.32
CA PHE A 77 -8.77 11.42 -1.12
C PHE A 77 -8.68 12.40 0.06
N TYR A 78 -9.02 13.68 -0.16
CA TYR A 78 -8.93 14.70 0.88
C TYR A 78 -9.58 14.26 2.17
N HIS A 79 -8.85 14.46 3.28
CA HIS A 79 -9.32 14.14 4.62
C HIS A 79 -8.73 15.14 5.62
N GLU A 80 -9.57 15.99 6.16
CA GLU A 80 -9.18 17.11 7.01
C GLU A 80 -8.35 16.69 8.24
N GLU A 81 -8.79 15.65 8.95
CA GLU A 81 -8.07 15.18 10.13
C GLU A 81 -6.68 14.64 9.81
N ARG A 82 -6.50 13.96 8.64
CA ARG A 82 -5.20 13.49 8.20
C ARG A 82 -4.27 14.65 7.87
N LEU A 83 -4.80 15.71 7.27
CA LEU A 83 -4.04 16.93 6.99
C LEU A 83 -3.64 17.65 8.30
N LYS A 84 -4.55 17.78 9.26
CA LYS A 84 -4.24 18.30 10.60
C LYS A 84 -3.14 17.49 11.29
N ARG A 85 -3.16 16.16 11.19
CA ARG A 85 -2.09 15.29 11.73
C ARG A 85 -0.75 15.56 11.07
N LEU A 86 -0.71 15.71 9.74
CA LEU A 86 0.51 16.10 9.04
C LEU A 86 1.08 17.42 9.58
N HIS A 87 0.24 18.46 9.68
CA HIS A 87 0.69 19.77 10.18
C HIS A 87 1.19 19.68 11.63
N ASN A 88 0.54 18.88 12.47
CA ASN A 88 1.00 18.65 13.85
C ASN A 88 2.33 17.88 13.88
N SER A 89 2.50 16.87 13.02
CA SER A 89 3.75 16.13 12.89
C SER A 89 4.89 17.05 12.48
N LYS A 90 4.70 17.90 11.47
CA LYS A 90 5.71 18.89 11.04
C LYS A 90 6.14 19.85 12.16
N ARG A 91 5.21 20.24 13.05
CA ARG A 91 5.52 21.10 14.22
C ARG A 91 6.31 20.37 15.32
N LYS A 92 6.07 19.05 15.48
CA LYS A 92 6.76 18.23 16.50
C LYS A 92 8.16 17.82 16.12
N THR A 93 8.55 17.89 14.84
CA THR A 93 9.88 17.49 14.35
C THR A 93 11.02 18.32 14.94
N SER A 94 10.72 19.39 15.72
CA SER A 94 11.69 20.10 16.55
C SER A 94 12.00 19.40 17.89
N LYS A 95 11.30 18.33 18.25
CA LYS A 95 11.54 17.52 19.44
C LYS A 95 11.50 16.04 19.05
N LEU A 96 12.63 15.37 19.21
CA LEU A 96 12.84 13.92 19.02
C LEU A 96 11.85 13.11 19.91
N ASN A 97 10.63 12.93 19.49
CA ASN A 97 9.72 11.96 20.07
C ASN A 97 9.04 11.22 18.93
N GLU A 98 9.38 9.95 18.80
CA GLU A 98 8.71 8.94 18.00
C GLU A 98 7.28 8.72 18.52
N ASP A 99 6.38 9.67 18.27
CA ASP A 99 4.96 9.36 18.34
C ASP A 99 4.62 8.51 17.10
N SER A 100 4.53 7.22 17.33
CA SER A 100 4.00 6.24 16.40
C SER A 100 2.57 6.63 16.03
N ASP A 101 2.42 7.53 15.06
CA ASP A 101 1.11 7.83 14.47
C ASP A 101 0.60 6.55 13.80
N LYS A 102 -0.28 5.88 14.56
CA LYS A 102 -0.86 4.60 14.21
C LYS A 102 -1.45 4.61 12.82
N ILE A 103 -0.74 4.12 11.84
CA ILE A 103 -1.03 3.05 10.92
C ILE A 103 -2.40 3.16 10.26
N GLY A 104 -2.38 3.53 8.98
CA GLY A 104 -3.53 3.43 8.09
C GLY A 104 -3.46 2.22 7.15
N THR A 105 -2.69 1.20 7.49
CA THR A 105 -2.59 -0.04 6.72
C THR A 105 -3.80 -0.91 7.00
N VAL A 106 -4.37 -1.48 5.95
CA VAL A 106 -5.41 -2.50 6.01
C VAL A 106 -4.92 -3.75 5.29
N GLY A 107 -5.27 -4.91 5.83
CA GLY A 107 -4.91 -6.18 5.24
C GLY A 107 -6.02 -7.21 5.36
N ALA A 108 -5.95 -8.21 4.52
CA ALA A 108 -6.83 -9.36 4.54
C ALA A 108 -6.07 -10.62 4.15
N VAL A 109 -6.38 -11.71 4.84
CA VAL A 109 -5.96 -13.05 4.47
C VAL A 109 -7.23 -13.89 4.33
N ALA A 110 -7.31 -14.68 3.28
CA ALA A 110 -8.46 -15.52 3.00
C ALA A 110 -8.01 -16.97 2.72
N LEU A 111 -8.81 -17.90 3.21
CA LEU A 111 -8.69 -19.34 2.92
C LEU A 111 -10.00 -19.80 2.27
N ASP A 112 -9.93 -20.35 1.08
CA ASP A 112 -11.10 -20.91 0.43
C ASP A 112 -11.39 -22.36 0.85
N LYS A 113 -12.55 -22.88 0.43
CA LYS A 113 -12.97 -24.27 0.72
C LYS A 113 -12.06 -25.35 0.11
N ASN A 114 -11.20 -24.98 -0.83
CA ASN A 114 -10.26 -25.89 -1.49
C ASN A 114 -8.84 -25.81 -0.89
N GLY A 115 -8.66 -25.04 0.19
CA GLY A 115 -7.37 -24.84 0.83
C GLY A 115 -6.47 -23.81 0.14
N ASN A 116 -7.01 -22.99 -0.79
CA ASN A 116 -6.23 -21.92 -1.40
C ASN A 116 -6.18 -20.72 -0.47
N ILE A 117 -4.99 -20.18 -0.27
CA ILE A 117 -4.72 -19.02 0.57
C ILE A 117 -4.43 -17.81 -0.32
N SER A 118 -4.98 -16.66 0.03
CA SER A 118 -4.64 -15.38 -0.60
C SER A 118 -4.42 -14.31 0.46
N ALA A 119 -3.51 -13.40 0.22
CA ALA A 119 -3.25 -12.26 1.10
C ALA A 119 -3.21 -10.96 0.30
N ALA A 120 -3.63 -9.87 0.94
CA ALA A 120 -3.62 -8.56 0.34
C ALA A 120 -3.38 -7.49 1.40
N THR A 121 -2.58 -6.48 1.07
CA THR A 121 -2.27 -5.35 1.96
C THR A 121 -2.38 -4.05 1.20
N SER A 122 -2.93 -3.01 1.83
CA SER A 122 -3.07 -1.69 1.21
C SER A 122 -2.86 -0.57 2.23
N THR A 123 -2.08 0.43 1.88
CA THR A 123 -1.65 1.49 2.80
C THR A 123 -1.50 2.86 2.13
N GLY A 124 -1.57 3.91 2.94
CA GLY A 124 -1.06 5.24 2.60
C GLY A 124 0.34 5.49 3.15
N GLY A 125 0.93 4.51 3.85
CA GLY A 125 2.24 4.64 4.49
C GLY A 125 2.19 5.40 5.82
N MET A 126 3.22 6.19 6.09
CA MET A 126 3.40 6.99 7.32
C MET A 126 3.03 8.46 7.07
N THR A 127 2.44 9.10 8.08
CA THR A 127 2.23 10.56 8.07
C THR A 127 3.58 11.28 7.99
N ASN A 128 3.66 12.32 7.17
CA ASN A 128 4.88 13.10 6.94
C ASN A 128 6.05 12.31 6.33
N LYS A 129 5.76 11.18 5.66
CA LYS A 129 6.78 10.45 4.89
C LYS A 129 7.39 11.31 3.79
N MET A 130 8.60 11.03 3.41
CA MET A 130 9.20 11.66 2.22
C MET A 130 8.40 11.28 0.96
N PRO A 131 8.26 12.17 -0.03
CA PRO A 131 7.72 11.81 -1.33
C PRO A 131 8.45 10.61 -1.93
N GLY A 132 7.70 9.65 -2.46
CA GLY A 132 8.27 8.43 -3.02
C GLY A 132 8.70 7.37 -1.99
N ARG A 133 8.55 7.62 -0.68
CA ARG A 133 8.81 6.58 0.34
C ARG A 133 7.80 5.45 0.19
N VAL A 134 8.31 4.25 0.04
CA VAL A 134 7.56 2.99 -0.01
C VAL A 134 7.90 2.16 1.25
N GLY A 135 6.87 1.65 1.93
CA GLY A 135 7.02 0.74 3.07
C GLY A 135 6.96 -0.73 2.66
N ASP A 136 6.68 -1.58 3.63
CA ASP A 136 6.56 -3.03 3.50
C ASP A 136 5.35 -3.47 2.66
N SER A 137 4.23 -2.76 2.74
CA SER A 137 2.94 -3.21 2.22
C SER A 137 2.93 -3.64 0.74
N PRO A 138 3.61 -2.97 -0.21
CA PRO A 138 3.65 -3.42 -1.60
C PRO A 138 4.79 -4.40 -1.89
N ILE A 139 5.61 -4.72 -0.90
CA ILE A 139 6.76 -5.63 -1.04
C ILE A 139 6.33 -7.01 -0.57
N VAL A 140 6.20 -7.92 -1.53
CA VAL A 140 5.90 -9.32 -1.24
C VAL A 140 7.08 -9.97 -0.53
N GLY A 141 6.79 -10.70 0.55
CA GLY A 141 7.81 -11.23 1.46
C GLY A 141 8.19 -10.27 2.59
N SER A 142 7.58 -9.07 2.64
CA SER A 142 7.71 -8.13 3.76
C SER A 142 6.35 -7.78 4.36
N GLY A 143 5.45 -7.15 3.58
CA GLY A 143 4.13 -6.74 4.06
C GLY A 143 2.99 -7.66 3.64
N THR A 144 3.22 -8.55 2.67
CA THR A 144 2.21 -9.45 2.12
C THR A 144 2.86 -10.76 1.71
N TRP A 145 2.25 -11.88 2.12
CA TRP A 145 2.66 -13.22 1.70
C TRP A 145 1.49 -14.17 1.65
N ALA A 146 1.47 -15.08 0.68
CA ALA A 146 0.54 -16.20 0.65
C ALA A 146 1.20 -17.42 0.01
N GLN A 147 1.05 -18.59 0.65
CA GLN A 147 1.51 -19.87 0.13
C GLN A 147 0.58 -20.97 0.61
N ASN A 148 -0.03 -21.71 -0.33
CA ASN A 148 -0.89 -22.84 0.00
C ASN A 148 -0.13 -23.90 0.83
N GLY A 149 -0.79 -24.43 1.84
CA GLY A 149 -0.22 -25.43 2.74
C GLY A 149 0.79 -24.88 3.76
N VAL A 150 1.04 -23.55 3.75
CA VAL A 150 1.98 -22.90 4.67
C VAL A 150 1.27 -21.79 5.46
N CYS A 151 1.12 -20.60 4.89
CA CYS A 151 0.49 -19.48 5.57
C CYS A 151 0.04 -18.38 4.60
N GLY A 152 -0.80 -17.47 5.13
CA GLY A 152 -1.07 -16.17 4.54
C GLY A 152 -0.76 -15.08 5.56
N VAL A 153 -0.12 -14.00 5.15
CA VAL A 153 0.30 -12.89 6.02
C VAL A 153 -0.03 -11.56 5.38
N SER A 154 -0.60 -10.67 6.17
CA SER A 154 -0.68 -9.23 5.87
C SER A 154 -0.20 -8.48 7.10
N SER A 155 0.91 -7.78 6.96
CA SER A 155 1.61 -7.11 8.06
C SER A 155 1.33 -5.62 8.10
N THR A 156 1.48 -5.04 9.29
CA THR A 156 1.45 -3.60 9.50
C THR A 156 2.39 -3.20 10.62
N GLY A 157 3.13 -2.12 10.43
CA GLY A 157 4.12 -1.64 11.40
C GLY A 157 5.04 -0.59 10.79
N HIS A 158 6.24 -0.47 11.33
CA HIS A 158 7.32 0.30 10.72
C HIS A 158 7.90 -0.48 9.53
N GLY A 159 7.50 -0.10 8.32
CA GLY A 159 7.85 -0.80 7.09
C GLY A 159 9.34 -1.01 6.88
N GLU A 160 10.17 -0.09 7.38
CA GLU A 160 11.62 -0.17 7.32
C GLU A 160 12.17 -1.42 8.03
N PHE A 161 11.58 -1.80 9.16
CA PHE A 161 11.98 -3.02 9.88
C PHE A 161 11.54 -4.27 9.14
N PHE A 162 10.30 -4.30 8.64
CA PHE A 162 9.79 -5.43 7.87
C PHE A 162 10.65 -5.69 6.62
N ILE A 163 11.07 -4.63 5.93
CA ILE A 163 11.95 -4.76 4.76
C ILE A 163 13.34 -5.23 5.15
N LYS A 164 13.94 -4.66 6.23
CA LYS A 164 15.31 -4.99 6.65
C LYS A 164 15.43 -6.42 7.18
N TYR A 165 14.45 -6.86 7.94
CA TYR A 165 14.51 -8.15 8.64
C TYR A 165 13.72 -9.25 7.94
N GLN A 166 13.08 -8.96 6.81
CA GLN A 166 12.31 -9.92 6.01
C GLN A 166 11.27 -10.68 6.86
N VAL A 167 10.49 -9.94 7.61
CA VAL A 167 9.48 -10.46 8.55
C VAL A 167 8.24 -10.94 7.80
#